data_fc372a974010d6057b98a27ffdd4965c
#
_entry.id   fc372a974010d6057b98a27ffdd4965c
#
_cell.length_a   1.000
_cell.length_b   1.000
_cell.length_c   1.000
_cell.angle_alpha   90.00
_cell.angle_beta   90.00
_cell.angle_gamma   90.00
#
_symmetry.space_group_name_H-M   'P 1'
#
loop_
_entity.id
_entity.type
_entity.pdbx_description
1 polymer ?
#
loop_
_entity_poly.entity_id
_entity_poly.type
_entity_poly.pdbx_seq_one_letter_code
_entity_poly.pdbx_strand_id
1 'polypeptide(L)'
;MSASDDLLNEVSKRMFSTILADPPWQFQNRTGKMAPEHKRLSRYPTMTLQEIQNLPVSIVAKDTAHLYLWVPNALLAEGLQVMEHWGFTYKTNIIWYKIRKDGGPDRRGVGFYFRNVTEIILFGVLGKNARTXXXXFSQAEVKKI
;
A
#
# COMPACT_ATOMS: atom_id res chain seq x y z
N MET A 1 -16.92 -1.06 -12.87
CA MET A 1 -16.63 0.18 -12.17
C MET A 1 -15.15 0.29 -11.87
N SER A 2 -14.61 1.47 -11.97
CA SER A 2 -13.20 1.68 -11.68
C SER A 2 -12.96 1.74 -10.19
N ALA A 3 -11.68 1.62 -9.82
CA ALA A 3 -11.31 1.76 -8.42
C ALA A 3 -11.65 3.15 -7.88
N SER A 4 -11.48 4.17 -8.72
CA SER A 4 -11.85 5.52 -8.31
C SER A 4 -13.35 5.63 -8.07
N ASP A 5 -14.14 5.02 -8.94
CA ASP A 5 -15.59 5.03 -8.74
C ASP A 5 -15.99 4.34 -7.46
N ASP A 6 -15.33 3.22 -7.15
CA ASP A 6 -15.62 2.51 -5.92
C ASP A 6 -15.32 3.37 -4.70
N LEU A 7 -14.18 4.08 -4.72
CA LEU A 7 -13.84 4.97 -3.61
C LEU A 7 -14.83 6.12 -3.49
N LEU A 8 -15.22 6.70 -4.62
CA LEU A 8 -16.17 7.82 -4.59
C LEU A 8 -17.53 7.39 -4.09
N ASN A 9 -17.94 6.17 -4.43
CA ASN A 9 -19.17 5.63 -3.89
C ASN A 9 -19.08 5.46 -2.37
N GLU A 10 -17.91 5.05 -1.90
CA GLU A 10 -17.74 4.86 -0.47
C GLU A 10 -17.82 6.18 0.30
N VAL A 11 -17.34 7.26 -0.31
CA VAL A 11 -17.32 8.55 0.39
C VAL A 11 -18.73 9.09 0.62
N SER A 12 -19.68 8.70 -0.18
CA SER A 12 -21.07 9.11 0.05
C SER A 12 -21.66 8.45 1.28
N LYS A 13 -21.00 7.43 1.79
CA LYS A 13 -21.49 6.69 2.96
C LYS A 13 -20.79 7.15 4.22
N ARG A 14 -19.46 7.25 4.20
CA ARG A 14 -18.72 7.69 5.38
C ARG A 14 -17.25 7.89 5.02
N MET A 15 -16.53 8.55 5.94
CA MET A 15 -15.11 8.76 5.81
C MET A 15 -14.38 7.99 6.91
N PHE A 16 -13.08 7.78 6.69
CA PHE A 16 -12.31 6.88 7.53
C PHE A 16 -11.09 7.56 8.14
N SER A 17 -10.80 7.20 9.38
CA SER A 17 -9.59 7.69 10.06
C SER A 17 -8.41 6.75 9.88
N THR A 18 -8.63 5.55 9.40
CA THR A 18 -7.56 4.58 9.14
C THR A 18 -7.80 3.93 7.80
N ILE A 19 -6.78 3.96 6.96
CA ILE A 19 -6.86 3.41 5.62
C ILE A 19 -5.73 2.40 5.46
N LEU A 20 -6.09 1.20 5.02
CA LEU A 20 -5.11 0.17 4.69
C LEU A 20 -5.18 -0.05 3.19
N ALA A 21 -4.10 0.23 2.50
CA ALA A 21 -4.07 0.19 1.05
C ALA A 21 -3.06 -0.84 0.57
N ASP A 22 -3.50 -1.67 -0.37
CA ASP A 22 -2.64 -2.66 -1.00
C ASP A 22 -2.91 -2.62 -2.49
N PRO A 23 -2.42 -1.57 -3.18
CA PRO A 23 -2.71 -1.42 -4.60
C PRO A 23 -2.11 -2.56 -5.42
N PRO A 24 -2.71 -2.86 -6.56
CA PRO A 24 -2.16 -3.89 -7.45
C PRO A 24 -1.02 -3.31 -8.27
N TRP A 25 0.14 -3.22 -7.64
CA TRP A 25 1.31 -2.61 -8.24
C TRP A 25 1.72 -3.29 -9.52
N GLN A 26 2.22 -2.51 -10.45
CA GLN A 26 2.70 -2.99 -11.72
C GLN A 26 4.22 -2.87 -11.74
N PHE A 27 4.88 -4.01 -11.90
CA PHE A 27 6.33 -4.02 -11.96
C PHE A 27 6.77 -3.78 -13.39
N GLN A 28 7.83 -3.00 -13.56
CA GLN A 28 8.45 -2.80 -14.86
C GLN A 28 9.80 -3.47 -14.87
N ASN A 29 10.02 -4.24 -15.90
CA ASN A 29 11.26 -4.98 -16.08
C ASN A 29 11.99 -4.40 -17.29
N ARG A 30 13.24 -4.02 -17.10
CA ARG A 30 14.01 -3.42 -18.17
C ARG A 30 14.17 -4.34 -19.38
N THR A 31 14.27 -5.63 -19.14
CA THR A 31 14.43 -6.59 -20.21
C THR A 31 13.13 -6.94 -20.90
N GLY A 32 12.03 -6.50 -20.38
CA GLY A 32 10.73 -6.85 -20.92
C GLY A 32 10.27 -8.24 -20.57
N LYS A 33 11.05 -8.97 -19.80
CA LYS A 33 10.67 -10.32 -19.38
C LYS A 33 10.12 -10.28 -17.98
N MET A 34 9.10 -11.07 -17.74
CA MET A 34 8.50 -11.16 -16.43
C MET A 34 9.07 -12.33 -15.67
N ALA A 35 9.42 -12.10 -14.41
CA ALA A 35 9.77 -13.19 -13.52
C ALA A 35 8.52 -14.04 -13.28
N PRO A 36 8.71 -15.33 -12.96
CA PRO A 36 7.54 -16.20 -12.76
C PRO A 36 6.56 -15.69 -11.71
N GLU A 37 7.07 -15.10 -10.64
CA GLU A 37 6.17 -14.56 -9.63
C GLU A 37 5.37 -13.37 -10.16
N HIS A 38 5.93 -12.61 -11.09
CA HIS A 38 5.20 -11.51 -11.70
C HIS A 38 4.15 -12.03 -12.66
N LYS A 39 4.40 -13.15 -13.32
CA LYS A 39 3.40 -13.76 -14.17
C LYS A 39 2.19 -14.20 -13.38
N ARG A 40 2.41 -14.72 -12.18
CA ARG A 40 1.29 -15.09 -11.33
C ARG A 40 0.47 -13.88 -10.92
N LEU A 41 1.15 -12.78 -10.63
CA LEU A 41 0.45 -11.55 -10.30
C LEU A 41 -0.33 -11.00 -11.48
N SER A 42 0.12 -11.28 -12.70
CA SER A 42 -0.57 -10.73 -13.87
C SER A 42 -1.93 -11.35 -14.11
N ARG A 43 -2.31 -12.37 -13.35
CA ARG A 43 -3.67 -12.87 -13.41
C ARG A 43 -4.68 -11.85 -12.92
N TYR A 44 -4.24 -10.90 -12.12
CA TYR A 44 -5.10 -9.87 -11.60
C TYR A 44 -4.77 -8.56 -12.30
N PRO A 45 -5.77 -7.73 -12.58
CA PRO A 45 -5.47 -6.45 -13.21
C PRO A 45 -4.51 -5.66 -12.33
N THR A 46 -3.46 -5.16 -12.96
CA THR A 46 -2.56 -4.24 -12.27
C THR A 46 -2.89 -2.83 -12.70
N MET A 47 -2.40 -1.87 -11.90
CA MET A 47 -2.59 -0.46 -12.20
C MET A 47 -1.23 0.18 -12.40
N THR A 48 -1.17 1.12 -13.34
CA THR A 48 0.06 1.88 -13.50
C THR A 48 0.27 2.77 -12.28
N LEU A 49 1.50 3.25 -12.15
CA LEU A 49 1.80 4.16 -11.05
C LEU A 49 0.88 5.37 -11.08
N GLN A 50 0.66 5.93 -12.27
CA GLN A 50 -0.18 7.10 -12.39
C GLN A 50 -1.62 6.80 -11.98
N GLU A 51 -2.12 5.62 -12.37
CA GLU A 51 -3.48 5.24 -11.98
C GLU A 51 -3.60 5.13 -10.47
N ILE A 52 -2.58 4.54 -9.82
CA ILE A 52 -2.61 4.41 -8.37
C ILE A 52 -2.54 5.80 -7.72
N GLN A 53 -1.67 6.65 -8.22
CA GLN A 53 -1.55 8.01 -7.67
C GLN A 53 -2.86 8.78 -7.78
N ASN A 54 -3.61 8.53 -8.83
CA ASN A 54 -4.83 9.28 -9.09
C ASN A 54 -6.05 8.76 -8.34
N LEU A 55 -5.91 7.65 -7.60
CA LEU A 55 -7.02 7.21 -6.76
C LEU A 55 -7.37 8.32 -5.75
N PRO A 56 -8.65 8.62 -5.57
CA PRO A 56 -9.04 9.74 -4.70
C PRO A 56 -9.06 9.31 -3.23
N VAL A 57 -7.91 8.93 -2.71
CA VAL A 57 -7.84 8.37 -1.37
C VAL A 57 -8.08 9.44 -0.31
N SER A 58 -7.59 10.66 -0.54
CA SER A 58 -7.79 11.72 0.45
C SER A 58 -9.26 12.07 0.62
N ILE A 59 -10.08 11.80 -0.38
CA ILE A 59 -11.50 12.14 -0.30
C ILE A 59 -12.23 11.22 0.70
N VAL A 60 -11.79 9.96 0.80
CA VAL A 60 -12.43 9.05 1.75
C VAL A 60 -11.83 9.16 3.15
N ALA A 61 -10.81 9.98 3.33
CA ALA A 61 -10.13 10.12 4.60
C ALA A 61 -10.74 11.26 5.42
N LYS A 62 -10.82 11.06 6.72
CA LYS A 62 -11.18 12.16 7.62
C LYS A 62 -10.05 13.19 7.63
N ASP A 63 -10.35 14.36 8.18
CA ASP A 63 -9.36 15.44 8.24
C ASP A 63 -8.07 14.99 8.91
N THR A 64 -8.17 14.11 9.88
CA THR A 64 -7.03 13.50 10.52
C THR A 64 -7.12 12.00 10.29
N ALA A 65 -6.09 11.44 9.65
CA ALA A 65 -6.17 10.05 9.25
C ALA A 65 -4.79 9.43 9.19
N HIS A 66 -4.76 8.10 9.26
CA HIS A 66 -3.56 7.29 9.14
C HIS A 66 -3.66 6.41 7.91
N LEU A 67 -2.54 6.27 7.21
CA LEU A 67 -2.46 5.41 6.04
C LEU A 67 -1.39 4.35 6.25
N TYR A 68 -1.77 3.11 5.99
CA TYR A 68 -0.85 1.98 5.93
C TYR A 68 -0.82 1.51 4.49
N LEU A 69 0.32 1.66 3.84
CA LEU A 69 0.43 1.39 2.41
C LEU A 69 1.44 0.27 2.16
N TRP A 70 0.93 -0.88 1.71
CA TRP A 70 1.79 -2.00 1.33
C TRP A 70 2.54 -1.65 0.05
N VAL A 71 3.87 -1.85 0.07
CA VAL A 71 4.70 -1.50 -1.07
C VAL A 71 5.73 -2.61 -1.28
N PRO A 72 5.86 -3.12 -2.51
CA PRO A 72 6.97 -4.04 -2.78
C PRO A 72 8.30 -3.35 -2.59
N ASN A 73 9.31 -4.08 -2.13
CA ASN A 73 10.62 -3.49 -1.88
C ASN A 73 11.17 -2.78 -3.12
N ALA A 74 10.98 -3.36 -4.29
CA ALA A 74 11.51 -2.79 -5.52
C ALA A 74 10.83 -1.48 -5.90
N LEU A 75 9.69 -1.18 -5.32
CA LEU A 75 8.92 0.01 -5.65
C LEU A 75 8.84 0.98 -4.48
N LEU A 76 9.84 0.95 -3.59
CA LEU A 76 9.80 1.82 -2.41
C LEU A 76 9.69 3.29 -2.79
N ALA A 77 10.50 3.72 -3.77
CA ALA A 77 10.46 5.13 -4.17
C ALA A 77 9.09 5.50 -4.73
N GLU A 78 8.52 4.61 -5.54
CA GLU A 78 7.19 4.83 -6.08
C GLU A 78 6.13 4.85 -5.00
N GLY A 79 6.28 3.99 -4.00
CA GLY A 79 5.34 3.98 -2.88
C GLY A 79 5.34 5.28 -2.11
N LEU A 80 6.53 5.84 -1.88
CA LEU A 80 6.62 7.14 -1.21
C LEU A 80 5.96 8.23 -2.04
N GLN A 81 6.12 8.17 -3.37
CA GLN A 81 5.46 9.13 -4.24
C GLN A 81 3.94 9.02 -4.16
N VAL A 82 3.44 7.80 -4.16
CA VAL A 82 2.00 7.57 -4.06
C VAL A 82 1.45 8.14 -2.76
N MET A 83 2.13 7.85 -1.66
CA MET A 83 1.69 8.33 -0.35
C MET A 83 1.60 9.84 -0.34
N GLU A 84 2.64 10.51 -0.85
CA GLU A 84 2.65 11.97 -0.90
C GLU A 84 1.57 12.49 -1.82
N HIS A 85 1.37 11.83 -2.95
CA HIS A 85 0.35 12.26 -3.91
C HIS A 85 -1.05 12.16 -3.31
N TRP A 86 -1.26 11.18 -2.44
CA TRP A 86 -2.54 11.03 -1.76
C TRP A 86 -2.72 12.02 -0.61
N GLY A 87 -1.70 12.87 -0.34
CA GLY A 87 -1.81 13.89 0.67
C GLY A 87 -1.29 13.50 2.04
N PHE A 88 -0.70 12.33 2.17
CA PHE A 88 -0.19 11.85 3.45
C PHE A 88 1.30 12.11 3.57
N THR A 89 1.74 12.38 4.79
CA THR A 89 3.15 12.57 5.10
C THR A 89 3.71 11.30 5.68
N TYR A 90 4.75 10.78 5.07
CA TYR A 90 5.42 9.57 5.54
C TYR A 90 6.03 9.79 6.92
N LYS A 91 5.83 8.85 7.83
CA LYS A 91 6.38 8.93 9.18
C LYS A 91 7.28 7.76 9.52
N THR A 92 6.86 6.54 9.21
CA THR A 92 7.64 5.37 9.55
C THR A 92 7.13 4.19 8.72
N ASN A 93 7.61 3.02 9.03
CA ASN A 93 7.19 1.84 8.29
C ASN A 93 7.17 0.62 9.21
N ILE A 94 6.50 -0.40 8.73
CA ILE A 94 6.46 -1.71 9.38
C ILE A 94 7.02 -2.70 8.38
N ILE A 95 7.86 -3.60 8.86
CA ILE A 95 8.46 -4.62 8.02
C ILE A 95 7.70 -5.93 8.26
N TRP A 96 7.15 -6.47 7.18
CA TRP A 96 6.48 -7.77 7.23
C TRP A 96 7.49 -8.84 6.84
N TYR A 97 7.85 -9.70 7.78
CA TYR A 97 8.81 -10.78 7.53
C TYR A 97 8.04 -12.04 7.16
N LYS A 98 8.27 -12.53 5.94
CA LYS A 98 7.54 -13.68 5.43
C LYS A 98 8.27 -14.96 5.82
N ILE A 99 7.54 -15.87 6.43
CA ILE A 99 8.10 -17.16 6.84
C ILE A 99 7.25 -18.29 6.28
N ARG A 100 7.89 -19.46 6.17
CA ARG A 100 7.16 -20.65 5.77
C ARG A 100 6.47 -21.25 7.00
N LYS A 101 5.61 -22.23 6.74
CA LYS A 101 4.92 -22.91 7.83
C LYS A 101 5.89 -23.54 8.82
N ASP A 102 7.06 -23.98 8.33
CA ASP A 102 8.05 -24.60 9.20
C ASP A 102 8.90 -23.58 9.95
N GLY A 103 8.63 -22.30 9.79
CA GLY A 103 9.35 -21.24 10.49
C GLY A 103 10.55 -20.72 9.73
N GLY A 104 10.90 -21.34 8.61
CA GLY A 104 12.01 -20.86 7.82
C GLY A 104 11.64 -19.69 6.94
N PRO A 105 12.63 -19.04 6.33
CA PRO A 105 12.34 -17.90 5.46
C PRO A 105 11.61 -18.32 4.21
N ASP A 106 10.75 -17.43 3.74
CA ASP A 106 10.06 -17.64 2.47
C ASP A 106 11.09 -17.59 1.35
N ARG A 107 11.08 -18.62 0.52
CA ARG A 107 12.07 -18.72 -0.54
C ARG A 107 11.48 -18.54 -1.93
N ARG A 108 10.26 -18.07 -2.01
CA ARG A 108 9.66 -17.78 -3.29
C ARG A 108 10.22 -16.46 -3.81
N GLY A 109 10.42 -16.42 -5.11
CA GLY A 109 10.96 -15.24 -5.76
C GLY A 109 12.46 -15.15 -5.62
N VAL A 110 13.09 -14.47 -6.56
CA VAL A 110 14.55 -14.37 -6.60
C VAL A 110 15.05 -12.97 -6.35
N GLY A 111 14.22 -11.93 -6.55
CA GLY A 111 14.68 -10.57 -6.40
C GLY A 111 15.62 -10.17 -7.52
N PHE A 112 16.05 -8.91 -7.51
CA PHE A 112 17.02 -8.43 -8.50
C PHE A 112 18.46 -8.64 -8.05
N TYR A 113 18.74 -8.36 -6.81
CA TYR A 113 20.09 -8.51 -6.25
C TYR A 113 20.08 -9.47 -5.08
N PHE A 114 19.09 -9.34 -4.25
CA PHE A 114 18.93 -10.18 -3.07
C PHE A 114 17.54 -10.78 -3.10
N ARG A 115 17.43 -11.98 -2.57
CA ARG A 115 16.13 -12.59 -2.39
C ARG A 115 15.41 -11.87 -1.26
N ASN A 116 14.24 -11.32 -1.56
CA ASN A 116 13.48 -10.56 -0.58
C ASN A 116 12.54 -11.49 0.17
N VAL A 117 12.66 -11.47 1.49
CA VAL A 117 11.73 -12.22 2.36
C VAL A 117 10.89 -11.26 3.17
N THR A 118 10.92 -9.98 2.85
CA THR A 118 10.15 -8.97 3.57
C THR A 118 9.32 -8.16 2.61
N GLU A 119 8.30 -7.53 3.18
CA GLU A 119 7.54 -6.48 2.49
C GLU A 119 7.43 -5.29 3.42
N ILE A 120 7.25 -4.13 2.84
CA ILE A 120 7.22 -2.89 3.60
C ILE A 120 5.81 -2.36 3.62
N ILE A 121 5.38 -1.94 4.80
CA ILE A 121 4.13 -1.20 4.95
C ILE A 121 4.52 0.22 5.36
N LEU A 122 4.32 1.16 4.46
CA LEU A 122 4.61 2.56 4.78
C LEU A 122 3.49 3.13 5.63
N PHE A 123 3.87 3.90 6.64
CA PHE A 123 2.90 4.55 7.52
C PHE A 123 2.98 6.05 7.32
N GLY A 124 1.86 6.67 7.01
CA GLY A 124 1.77 8.09 6.83
C GLY A 124 0.58 8.68 7.54
N VAL A 125 0.61 10.00 7.71
CA VAL A 125 -0.46 10.69 8.42
C VAL A 125 -0.98 11.85 7.59
N LEU A 126 -2.24 12.16 7.80
CA LEU A 126 -2.92 13.29 7.19
C LEU A 126 -3.45 14.16 8.31
N GLY A 127 -3.25 15.47 8.20
CA GLY A 127 -3.81 16.39 9.16
C GLY A 127 -2.88 16.72 10.31
N LYS A 128 -3.34 17.62 11.15
CA LYS A 128 -2.57 18.08 12.30
C LYS A 128 -2.88 17.20 13.52
N ASN A 129 -1.86 17.02 14.36
CA ASN A 129 -2.04 16.28 15.62
C ASN A 129 -2.61 14.89 15.35
N ALA A 130 -2.03 14.23 14.36
CA ALA A 130 -2.52 12.91 13.95
C ALA A 130 -1.95 11.79 14.80
N ARG A 131 -1.45 12.06 16.00
CA ARG A 131 -0.90 11.04 16.90
C ARG A 131 -2.00 10.20 17.49
N THR A 132 -1.71 8.91 17.66
CA THR A 132 -2.58 8.07 18.45
C THR A 132 -1.99 8.00 19.84
N UNK A 133 -2.71 8.17 20.53
CA UNK A 133 -2.29 8.17 21.91
C UNK A 133 -1.91 6.78 22.24
N UNK A 134 -1.38 6.59 22.44
CA UNK A 134 -1.02 5.38 22.79
C UNK A 134 -1.45 4.44 21.76
N UNK A 135 -1.19 3.80 21.77
CA UNK A 135 -1.41 2.85 21.02
C UNK A 135 -2.74 2.26 20.98
N UNK A 136 -3.23 2.82 21.35
CA UNK A 136 -4.40 2.30 21.35
C UNK A 136 -4.83 2.31 20.04
N PHE A 137 -4.99 1.18 19.57
CA PHE A 137 -5.78 0.89 18.41
C PHE A 137 -7.20 0.90 18.86
N SER A 138 -7.63 2.02 19.22
CA SER A 138 -9.02 2.09 19.56
C SER A 138 -9.79 1.85 18.27
N GLN A 139 -11.04 1.92 18.39
CA GLN A 139 -12.01 1.47 17.41
C GLN A 139 -12.12 2.37 16.21
N ALA A 140 -10.99 2.72 15.62
CA ALA A 140 -11.01 3.49 14.41
C ALA A 140 -11.61 2.65 13.29
N GLU A 141 -12.39 3.30 12.47
CA GLU A 141 -12.92 2.64 11.31
C GLU A 141 -11.82 2.49 10.28
N VAL A 142 -11.63 1.28 9.82
CA VAL A 142 -10.54 0.96 8.89
C VAL A 142 -11.12 0.75 7.50
N LYS A 143 -10.53 1.40 6.53
CA LYS A 143 -10.88 1.19 5.13
C LYS A 143 -9.72 0.49 4.44
N LYS A 144 -9.99 -0.69 3.91
CA LYS A 144 -9.00 -1.41 3.11
C LYS A 144 -9.24 -1.07 1.65
N ILE A 145 -8.20 -0.61 1.01
CA ILE A 145 -8.24 -0.25 -0.41
C ILE A 145 -7.41 -1.23 -1.22
#